data_6d786c44d5fd3d6b8de4493aa20b5470
#
_entry.id   6d786c44d5fd3d6b8de4493aa20b5470
#
_cell.length_a   1.000
_cell.length_b   1.000
_cell.length_c   1.000
_cell.angle_alpha   90.00
_cell.angle_beta   90.00
_cell.angle_gamma   90.00
#
_symmetry.space_group_name_H-M   'P 1'
#
loop_
_entity.id
_entity.type
_entity.pdbx_description
1 polymer ?
#
loop_
_entity_poly.entity_id
_entity_poly.type
_entity_poly.pdbx_seq_one_letter_code
_entity_poly.pdbx_strand_id
1 'polypeptide(L)'
;MKKSYKILLVCSGGMSTSVLMKKMEKYARENDIDLKVDACGTGNYQDEAADYDLILLGPQIGYRKAQIAGTVSIPVAAIAPQDYAFGNVENILAEADKVLG
;
A
#
# COMPACT_ATOMS: atom_id res chain seq x y z
N MET A 1 -6.38 -0.13 15.53
CA MET A 1 -5.99 0.44 14.22
C MET A 1 -5.35 1.81 14.43
N LYS A 2 -4.26 2.07 13.75
CA LYS A 2 -3.63 3.39 13.80
C LYS A 2 -4.53 4.43 13.13
N LYS A 3 -4.39 5.69 13.53
CA LYS A 3 -5.17 6.78 12.95
C LYS A 3 -4.41 7.58 11.91
N SER A 4 -3.16 7.24 11.65
CA SER A 4 -2.34 7.94 10.68
C SER A 4 -1.48 6.93 9.90
N TYR A 5 -1.52 7.05 8.57
CA TYR A 5 -0.78 6.16 7.68
C TYR A 5 -0.16 6.95 6.54
N LYS A 6 1.06 6.55 6.16
CA LYS A 6 1.70 7.02 4.93
C LYS A 6 2.07 5.78 4.13
N ILE A 7 1.27 5.46 3.14
CA ILE A 7 1.36 4.21 2.39
C ILE A 7 1.65 4.48 0.93
N LEU A 8 2.64 3.77 0.39
CA LEU A 8 2.96 3.81 -1.02
C LEU A 8 2.51 2.50 -1.66
N LEU A 9 1.60 2.58 -2.61
CA LEU A 9 1.15 1.42 -3.38
C LEU A 9 2.06 1.24 -4.58
N VAL A 10 2.67 0.08 -4.70
CA VAL A 10 3.56 -0.23 -5.82
C VAL A 10 2.99 -1.39 -6.61
N CYS A 11 2.89 -1.22 -7.91
CA CYS A 11 2.43 -2.29 -8.79
C CYS A 11 3.14 -2.19 -10.14
N SER A 12 2.91 -3.17 -11.00
CA SER A 12 3.56 -3.22 -12.32
C SER A 12 3.01 -2.18 -13.29
N GLY A 13 2.04 -1.39 -12.84
CA GLY A 13 1.37 -0.37 -13.64
C GLY A 13 -0.09 -0.70 -13.80
N GLY A 14 -0.86 0.29 -14.20
CA GLY A 14 -2.24 0.08 -14.48
C GLY A 14 -3.19 0.85 -13.59
N MET A 15 -4.43 0.89 -14.01
CA MET A 15 -5.45 1.75 -13.43
C MET A 15 -6.09 1.18 -12.18
N SER A 16 -5.96 -0.13 -11.95
CA SER A 16 -6.59 -0.77 -10.80
C SER A 16 -6.06 -0.26 -9.47
N THR A 17 -4.78 0.10 -9.43
CA THR A 17 -4.18 0.67 -8.23
C THR A 17 -4.77 2.04 -7.91
N SER A 18 -5.08 2.84 -8.93
CA SER A 18 -5.73 4.14 -8.74
C SER A 18 -7.12 4.00 -8.16
N VAL A 19 -7.86 2.97 -8.58
CA VAL A 19 -9.19 2.68 -8.03
C VAL A 19 -9.10 2.31 -6.56
N LEU A 20 -8.15 1.46 -6.22
CA LEU A 20 -7.93 1.08 -4.82
C LEU A 20 -7.55 2.28 -3.97
N MET A 21 -6.68 3.14 -4.49
CA MET A 21 -6.25 4.34 -3.79
C MET A 21 -7.44 5.23 -3.43
N LYS A 22 -8.37 5.42 -4.37
CA LYS A 22 -9.57 6.21 -4.12
C LYS A 22 -10.46 5.59 -3.06
N LYS A 23 -10.59 4.26 -3.06
CA LYS A 23 -11.35 3.56 -2.03
C LYS A 23 -10.71 3.72 -0.65
N MET A 24 -9.38 3.66 -0.59
CA MET A 24 -8.66 3.86 0.67
C MET A 24 -8.86 5.28 1.20
N GLU A 25 -8.80 6.26 0.32
CA GLU A 25 -9.01 7.65 0.72
C GLU A 25 -10.43 7.88 1.24
N LYS A 26 -11.43 7.28 0.58
CA LYS A 26 -12.82 7.38 1.02
C LYS A 26 -13.01 6.74 2.39
N TYR A 27 -12.48 5.53 2.57
CA TYR A 27 -12.56 4.84 3.85
C TYR A 27 -11.93 5.66 4.97
N ALA A 28 -10.78 6.26 4.69
CA ALA A 28 -10.10 7.09 5.68
C ALA A 28 -10.93 8.29 6.10
N ARG A 29 -11.57 8.96 5.14
CA ARG A 29 -12.43 10.10 5.45
C ARG A 29 -13.63 9.68 6.30
N GLU A 30 -14.22 8.53 5.99
CA GLU A 30 -15.41 8.04 6.70
C GLU A 30 -15.09 7.56 8.11
N ASN A 31 -13.84 7.26 8.40
CA ASN A 31 -13.43 6.68 9.68
C ASN A 31 -12.45 7.58 10.46
N ASP A 32 -12.33 8.83 10.09
CA ASP A 32 -11.43 9.81 10.72
C ASP A 32 -9.97 9.34 10.80
N ILE A 33 -9.50 8.72 9.70
CA ILE A 33 -8.12 8.26 9.58
C ILE A 33 -7.35 9.25 8.73
N ASP A 34 -6.18 9.67 9.22
CA ASP A 34 -5.27 10.51 8.44
C ASP A 34 -4.45 9.61 7.53
N LEU A 35 -4.77 9.61 6.25
CA LEU A 35 -4.14 8.73 5.29
C LEU A 35 -3.50 9.52 4.16
N LYS A 36 -2.17 9.33 4.01
CA LYS A 36 -1.46 9.75 2.81
C LYS A 36 -1.18 8.49 2.01
N VAL A 37 -1.75 8.38 0.82
CA VAL A 37 -1.56 7.23 -0.05
C VAL A 37 -1.28 7.71 -1.46
N ASP A 38 -0.27 7.12 -2.07
CA ASP A 38 0.08 7.36 -3.46
C ASP A 38 0.38 6.04 -4.14
N ALA A 39 0.40 6.05 -5.45
CA ALA A 39 0.67 4.86 -6.25
C ALA A 39 1.80 5.15 -7.23
N CYS A 40 2.67 4.16 -7.44
CA CYS A 40 3.73 4.27 -8.43
C CYS A 40 4.06 2.90 -9.01
N GLY A 41 4.83 2.89 -10.09
CA GLY A 41 5.31 1.67 -10.71
C GLY A 41 6.61 1.19 -10.10
N THR A 42 7.07 0.04 -10.58
CA THR A 42 8.27 -0.60 -10.06
C THR A 42 9.57 0.15 -10.40
N GLY A 43 9.49 1.13 -11.29
CA GLY A 43 10.66 1.94 -11.65
C GLY A 43 10.91 3.16 -10.77
N ASN A 44 9.90 3.58 -10.00
CA ASN A 44 9.95 4.87 -9.29
C ASN A 44 9.86 4.77 -7.77
N TYR A 45 9.49 3.60 -7.23
CA TYR A 45 9.15 3.49 -5.81
C TYR A 45 10.33 3.85 -4.88
N GLN A 46 11.56 3.59 -5.32
CA GLN A 46 12.73 3.84 -4.47
C GLN A 46 12.91 5.31 -4.12
N ASP A 47 12.63 6.18 -5.10
CA ASP A 47 12.77 7.61 -4.90
C ASP A 47 11.70 8.17 -3.97
N GLU A 48 10.54 7.55 -3.93
CA GLU A 48 9.41 8.03 -3.14
C GLU A 48 9.32 7.38 -1.76
N ALA A 49 9.93 6.21 -1.58
CA ALA A 49 9.77 5.41 -0.36
C ALA A 49 10.13 6.15 0.92
N ALA A 50 11.09 7.07 0.87
CA ALA A 50 11.54 7.81 2.05
C ALA A 50 10.43 8.67 2.67
N ASP A 51 9.41 9.05 1.89
CA ASP A 51 8.31 9.87 2.36
C ASP A 51 7.16 9.05 2.94
N TYR A 52 7.29 7.73 2.99
CA TYR A 52 6.21 6.83 3.41
C TYR A 52 6.67 5.91 4.52
N ASP A 53 5.70 5.31 5.22
CA ASP A 53 5.96 4.39 6.33
C ASP A 53 5.88 2.93 5.91
N LEU A 54 5.24 2.65 4.79
CA LEU A 54 4.95 1.28 4.36
C LEU A 54 4.77 1.24 2.85
N ILE A 55 5.31 0.21 2.23
CA ILE A 55 5.00 -0.12 0.84
C ILE A 55 4.05 -1.31 0.81
N LEU A 56 2.96 -1.16 0.06
CA LEU A 56 2.05 -2.27 -0.22
C LEU A 56 2.14 -2.63 -1.70
N LEU A 57 2.43 -3.90 -1.97
CA LEU A 57 2.57 -4.40 -3.34
C LEU A 57 1.24 -4.94 -3.85
N GLY A 58 0.91 -4.60 -5.10
CA GLY A 58 -0.20 -5.26 -5.76
C GLY A 58 0.09 -6.76 -5.89
N PRO A 59 -0.95 -7.61 -5.91
CA PRO A 59 -0.74 -9.06 -5.96
C PRO A 59 0.01 -9.52 -7.21
N GLN A 60 -0.01 -8.74 -8.28
CA GLN A 60 0.71 -9.06 -9.51
C GLN A 60 2.22 -9.11 -9.33
N ILE A 61 2.74 -8.38 -8.35
CA ILE A 61 4.18 -8.32 -8.09
C ILE A 61 4.54 -8.75 -6.67
N GLY A 62 3.63 -9.45 -6.00
CA GLY A 62 3.89 -9.96 -4.66
C GLY A 62 5.12 -10.88 -4.60
N TYR A 63 5.43 -11.56 -5.68
CA TYR A 63 6.61 -12.41 -5.78
C TYR A 63 7.92 -11.61 -5.67
N ARG A 64 7.88 -10.30 -5.86
CA ARG A 64 9.05 -9.43 -5.77
C ARG A 64 9.23 -8.82 -4.39
N LYS A 65 8.45 -9.22 -3.41
CA LYS A 65 8.46 -8.62 -2.07
C LYS A 65 9.86 -8.58 -1.46
N ALA A 66 10.57 -9.71 -1.47
CA ALA A 66 11.91 -9.78 -0.88
C ALA A 66 12.89 -8.87 -1.61
N GLN A 67 12.82 -8.84 -2.94
CA GLN A 67 13.68 -7.99 -3.75
C GLN A 67 13.44 -6.51 -3.45
N ILE A 68 12.18 -6.10 -3.40
CA ILE A 68 11.82 -4.71 -3.15
C ILE A 68 12.19 -4.32 -1.72
N ALA A 69 11.93 -5.20 -0.75
CA ALA A 69 12.29 -4.93 0.65
C ALA A 69 13.79 -4.71 0.83
N GLY A 70 14.60 -5.37 0.03
CA GLY A 70 16.06 -5.20 0.07
C GLY A 70 16.57 -3.85 -0.45
N THR A 71 15.71 -3.08 -1.11
CA THR A 71 16.09 -1.80 -1.72
C THR A 71 15.59 -0.58 -0.96
N VAL A 72 14.79 -0.78 0.09
CA VAL A 72 14.21 0.32 0.88
C VAL A 72 14.39 0.03 2.36
N SER A 73 14.29 1.10 3.18
CA SER A 73 14.43 0.97 4.62
C SER A 73 13.09 0.80 5.35
N ILE A 74 11.97 1.02 4.66
CA ILE A 74 10.65 0.88 5.27
C ILE A 74 10.09 -0.52 5.03
N PRO A 75 9.12 -0.97 5.85
CA PRO A 75 8.50 -2.29 5.65
C PRO A 75 7.80 -2.43 4.31
N VAL A 76 7.76 -3.64 3.79
CA VAL A 76 7.09 -3.97 2.53
C VAL A 76 6.16 -5.16 2.79
N ALA A 77 4.91 -5.05 2.34
CA ALA A 77 3.94 -6.13 2.45
C ALA A 77 3.20 -6.28 1.12
N ALA A 78 2.68 -7.47 0.86
CA ALA A 78 1.88 -7.72 -0.33
C ALA A 78 0.40 -7.75 0.04
N ILE A 79 -0.44 -7.16 -0.82
CA ILE A 79 -1.89 -7.19 -0.62
C ILE A 79 -2.40 -8.56 -1.08
N ALA A 80 -3.26 -9.19 -0.27
CA ALA A 80 -3.87 -10.45 -0.66
C ALA A 80 -4.72 -10.25 -1.92
N PRO A 81 -4.69 -11.20 -2.88
CA PRO A 81 -5.41 -11.03 -4.14
C PRO A 81 -6.89 -10.72 -3.98
N GLN A 82 -7.57 -11.37 -3.02
CA GLN A 82 -8.99 -11.11 -2.81
C GLN A 82 -9.25 -9.72 -2.23
N ASP A 83 -8.38 -9.24 -1.35
CA ASP A 83 -8.53 -7.91 -0.77
C ASP A 83 -8.32 -6.84 -1.84
N TYR A 84 -7.40 -7.07 -2.75
CA TYR A 84 -7.15 -6.17 -3.86
C TYR A 84 -8.32 -6.17 -4.83
N ALA A 85 -8.81 -7.35 -5.20
CA ALA A 85 -9.88 -7.50 -6.18
C ALA A 85 -11.19 -6.87 -5.72
N PHE A 86 -11.51 -7.01 -4.43
CA PHE A 86 -12.76 -6.47 -3.87
C PHE A 86 -12.60 -5.10 -3.24
N GLY A 87 -11.38 -4.57 -3.20
CA GLY A 87 -11.12 -3.29 -2.56
C GLY A 87 -11.42 -3.30 -1.08
N ASN A 88 -11.04 -4.37 -0.38
CA ASN A 88 -11.32 -4.53 1.04
C ASN A 88 -10.33 -3.73 1.87
N VAL A 89 -10.59 -2.44 1.98
CA VAL A 89 -9.68 -1.49 2.64
C VAL A 89 -9.50 -1.83 4.12
N GLU A 90 -10.53 -2.28 4.79
CA GLU A 90 -10.44 -2.64 6.21
C GLU A 90 -9.38 -3.72 6.42
N ASN A 91 -9.39 -4.77 5.61
CA ASN A 91 -8.39 -5.83 5.71
C ASN A 91 -7.00 -5.34 5.32
N ILE A 92 -6.92 -4.49 4.31
CA ILE A 92 -5.64 -3.92 3.87
C ILE A 92 -5.01 -3.10 4.99
N LEU A 93 -5.78 -2.25 5.65
CA LEU A 93 -5.27 -1.43 6.75
C LEU A 93 -4.97 -2.28 8.00
N ALA A 94 -5.73 -3.34 8.22
CA ALA A 94 -5.43 -4.27 9.32
C ALA A 94 -4.07 -4.95 9.11
N GLU A 95 -3.76 -5.35 7.89
CA GLU A 95 -2.44 -5.89 7.57
C GLU A 95 -1.34 -4.84 7.73
N ALA A 96 -1.62 -3.60 7.35
CA ALA A 96 -0.68 -2.50 7.56
C ALA A 96 -0.37 -2.30 9.04
N ASP A 97 -1.38 -2.39 9.91
CA ASP A 97 -1.18 -2.30 11.34
C ASP A 97 -0.26 -3.40 11.87
N LYS A 98 -0.43 -4.62 11.38
CA LYS A 98 0.41 -5.75 11.81
C LYS A 98 1.87 -5.53 11.42
N VAL A 99 2.10 -4.97 10.25
CA VAL A 99 3.46 -4.75 9.74
C VAL A 99 4.12 -3.57 10.44
N LEU A 100 3.36 -2.52 10.70
CA LEU A 100 3.90 -1.31 11.34
C LEU A 100 4.00 -1.43 12.87
N GLY A 101 3.34 -2.41 13.43
CA GLY A 101 3.38 -2.65 14.86
C GLY A 101 2.50 -1.74 15.64
#